data_a76dfec6eff41030f771c341a6d11c5f
#
_entry.id   a76dfec6eff41030f771c341a6d11c5f
#
_cell.length_a   1.000
_cell.length_b   1.000
_cell.length_c   1.000
_cell.angle_alpha   90.00
_cell.angle_beta   90.00
_cell.angle_gamma   90.00
#
_symmetry.space_group_name_H-M   'P 1'
#
loop_
_entity.id
_entity.type
_entity.pdbx_description
1 polymer ?
#
loop_
_entity_poly.entity_id
_entity_poly.type
_entity_poly.pdbx_seq_one_letter_code
_entity_poly.pdbx_strand_id
1 'polypeptide(L)'
;MSTEEKFEAFKQGLIDKNEKKYGAEVRKRWGDTIADASNEKMKGLTKSEWQHRDEIEKELKAELIAAVKEGNATGTHALHAAQLHAEYLCLSWPDGLYSAEAHRGLAHAYLADERFKSYYDAWIPGATEVLVDAIDHLLSESAD
;
A
#
# COMPACT_ATOMS: atom_id res chain seq x y z
N MET A 1 31.65 -3.02 0.80
CA MET A 1 30.35 -3.33 0.18
C MET A 1 30.08 -2.39 -0.99
N SER A 2 29.67 -2.94 -2.12
CA SER A 2 29.24 -2.15 -3.26
C SER A 2 27.91 -1.44 -2.95
N THR A 3 27.53 -0.48 -3.79
CA THR A 3 26.23 0.19 -3.69
C THR A 3 25.09 -0.78 -3.78
N GLU A 4 25.22 -1.76 -4.69
CA GLU A 4 24.21 -2.79 -4.90
C GLU A 4 24.07 -3.70 -3.69
N GLU A 5 25.20 -4.10 -3.09
CA GLU A 5 25.19 -4.90 -1.86
C GLU A 5 24.56 -4.15 -0.70
N LYS A 6 24.82 -2.84 -0.58
CA LYS A 6 24.19 -2.01 0.44
C LYS A 6 22.68 -1.92 0.26
N PHE A 7 22.21 -1.80 -0.97
CA PHE A 7 20.78 -1.76 -1.28
C PHE A 7 20.14 -3.10 -0.93
N GLU A 8 20.76 -4.22 -1.29
CA GLU A 8 20.24 -5.56 -0.95
C GLU A 8 20.17 -5.75 0.57
N ALA A 9 21.20 -5.34 1.29
CA ALA A 9 21.22 -5.41 2.75
C ALA A 9 20.14 -4.54 3.38
N PHE A 10 19.91 -3.34 2.83
CA PHE A 10 18.84 -2.45 3.27
C PHE A 10 17.47 -3.08 3.11
N LYS A 11 17.18 -3.67 1.95
CA LYS A 11 15.91 -4.37 1.72
C LYS A 11 15.73 -5.54 2.66
N GLN A 12 16.77 -6.36 2.80
CA GLN A 12 16.71 -7.53 3.69
C GLN A 12 16.45 -7.09 5.14
N GLY A 13 17.08 -6.01 5.58
CA GLY A 13 16.84 -5.46 6.91
C GLY A 13 15.39 -5.04 7.14
N LEU A 14 14.76 -4.42 6.12
CA LEU A 14 13.34 -4.04 6.20
C LEU A 14 12.43 -5.28 6.22
N ILE A 15 12.73 -6.27 5.40
CA ILE A 15 11.97 -7.53 5.37
C ILE A 15 12.04 -8.22 6.72
N ASP A 16 13.24 -8.32 7.30
CA ASP A 16 13.45 -8.96 8.60
C ASP A 16 12.70 -8.21 9.72
N LYS A 17 12.75 -6.89 9.69
CA LYS A 17 12.06 -6.05 10.67
C LYS A 17 10.55 -6.22 10.58
N ASN A 18 10.00 -6.23 9.38
CA ASN A 18 8.57 -6.42 9.16
C ASN A 18 8.12 -7.83 9.56
N GLU A 19 8.93 -8.84 9.22
CA GLU A 19 8.65 -10.24 9.61
C GLU A 19 8.62 -10.39 11.13
N LYS A 20 9.56 -9.76 11.82
CA LYS A 20 9.61 -9.80 13.28
C LYS A 20 8.41 -9.11 13.91
N LYS A 21 7.97 -7.97 13.34
CA LYS A 21 6.89 -7.15 13.90
C LYS A 21 5.50 -7.65 13.51
N TYR A 22 5.31 -8.10 12.27
CA TYR A 22 4.01 -8.43 11.71
C TYR A 22 3.91 -9.84 11.14
N GLY A 23 5.02 -10.55 10.98
CA GLY A 23 5.06 -11.82 10.26
C GLY A 23 4.10 -12.87 10.79
N ALA A 24 4.03 -13.04 12.10
CA ALA A 24 3.14 -14.04 12.69
C ALA A 24 1.67 -13.75 12.36
N GLU A 25 1.28 -12.49 12.43
CA GLU A 25 -0.10 -12.06 12.11
C GLU A 25 -0.42 -12.23 10.64
N VAL A 26 0.51 -11.84 9.77
CA VAL A 26 0.35 -11.98 8.32
C VAL A 26 0.22 -13.45 7.94
N ARG A 27 1.07 -14.31 8.51
CA ARG A 27 1.05 -15.76 8.24
C ARG A 27 -0.24 -16.41 8.73
N LYS A 28 -0.75 -15.97 9.86
CA LYS A 28 -2.02 -16.46 10.39
C LYS A 28 -3.19 -16.07 9.50
N ARG A 29 -3.17 -14.83 8.99
CA ARG A 29 -4.28 -14.27 8.20
C ARG A 29 -4.25 -14.73 6.73
N TRP A 30 -3.07 -14.78 6.12
CA TRP A 30 -2.90 -14.98 4.67
C TRP A 30 -2.18 -16.28 4.31
N GLY A 31 -1.55 -16.95 5.28
CA GLY A 31 -0.78 -18.16 5.09
C GLY A 31 0.69 -17.89 4.77
N ASP A 32 1.51 -18.91 4.97
CA ASP A 32 2.95 -18.84 4.77
C ASP A 32 3.32 -18.60 3.31
N THR A 33 2.59 -19.21 2.38
CA THR A 33 2.88 -19.09 0.94
C THR A 33 2.79 -17.63 0.49
N ILE A 34 1.73 -16.92 0.91
CA ILE A 34 1.55 -15.50 0.54
C ILE A 34 2.58 -14.63 1.26
N ALA A 35 2.85 -14.88 2.54
CA ALA A 35 3.84 -14.13 3.29
C ALA A 35 5.22 -14.25 2.66
N ASP A 36 5.63 -15.49 2.32
CA ASP A 36 6.92 -15.74 1.69
C ASP A 36 7.00 -15.10 0.29
N ALA A 37 5.93 -15.20 -0.50
CA ALA A 37 5.87 -14.58 -1.83
C ALA A 37 5.96 -13.06 -1.74
N SER A 38 5.35 -12.44 -0.73
CA SER A 38 5.44 -11.00 -0.50
C SER A 38 6.87 -10.59 -0.17
N ASN A 39 7.55 -11.33 0.68
CA ASN A 39 8.95 -11.09 1.04
C ASN A 39 9.86 -11.24 -0.18
N GLU A 40 9.62 -12.25 -1.02
CA GLU A 40 10.39 -12.47 -2.25
C GLU A 40 10.16 -11.35 -3.26
N LYS A 41 8.93 -10.86 -3.40
CA LYS A 41 8.62 -9.72 -4.26
C LYS A 41 9.42 -8.49 -3.83
N MET A 42 9.41 -8.18 -2.54
CA MET A 42 10.16 -7.05 -1.98
C MET A 42 11.65 -7.19 -2.22
N LYS A 43 12.18 -8.39 -1.99
CA LYS A 43 13.60 -8.71 -2.19
C LYS A 43 14.02 -8.56 -3.63
N GLY A 44 13.13 -8.88 -4.57
CA GLY A 44 13.37 -8.81 -6.01
C GLY A 44 13.24 -7.43 -6.64
N LEU A 45 12.75 -6.42 -5.89
CA LEU A 45 12.61 -5.08 -6.46
C LEU A 45 13.97 -4.48 -6.78
N THR A 46 14.09 -3.93 -8.00
CA THR A 46 15.28 -3.19 -8.40
C THR A 46 15.31 -1.85 -7.68
N LYS A 47 16.46 -1.18 -7.66
CA LYS A 47 16.58 0.15 -7.09
C LYS A 47 15.64 1.14 -7.77
N SER A 48 15.50 1.05 -9.09
CA SER A 48 14.58 1.89 -9.86
C SER A 48 13.13 1.65 -9.45
N GLU A 49 12.72 0.39 -9.31
CA GLU A 49 11.36 0.05 -8.86
C GLU A 49 11.11 0.52 -7.44
N TRP A 50 12.10 0.39 -6.57
CA TRP A 50 12.01 0.86 -5.20
C TRP A 50 11.82 2.38 -5.14
N GLN A 51 12.59 3.12 -5.91
CA GLN A 51 12.49 4.58 -5.98
C GLN A 51 11.12 5.00 -6.55
N HIS A 52 10.65 4.30 -7.55
CA HIS A 52 9.32 4.56 -8.14
C HIS A 52 8.22 4.34 -7.09
N ARG A 53 8.33 3.28 -6.31
CA ARG A 53 7.40 2.97 -5.22
C ARG A 53 7.37 4.10 -4.18
N ASP A 54 8.54 4.62 -3.80
CA ASP A 54 8.64 5.75 -2.86
C ASP A 54 8.01 7.02 -3.44
N GLU A 55 8.20 7.28 -4.72
CA GLU A 55 7.60 8.43 -5.41
C GLU A 55 6.09 8.32 -5.45
N ILE A 56 5.57 7.14 -5.72
CA ILE A 56 4.13 6.89 -5.70
C ILE A 56 3.56 7.18 -4.30
N GLU A 57 4.23 6.75 -3.25
CA GLU A 57 3.77 7.01 -1.88
C GLU A 57 3.75 8.51 -1.56
N LYS A 58 4.76 9.25 -1.99
CA LYS A 58 4.80 10.70 -1.79
C LYS A 58 3.66 11.41 -2.52
N GLU A 59 3.40 10.99 -3.75
CA GLU A 59 2.32 11.55 -4.56
C GLU A 59 0.95 11.17 -3.98
N LEU A 60 0.81 9.93 -3.52
CA LEU A 60 -0.39 9.46 -2.83
C LEU A 60 -0.70 10.35 -1.61
N LYS A 61 0.30 10.62 -0.80
CA LYS A 61 0.15 11.48 0.38
C LYS A 61 -0.33 12.88 -0.02
N ALA A 62 0.29 13.49 -1.01
CA ALA A 62 -0.08 14.83 -1.48
C ALA A 62 -1.52 14.86 -2.00
N GLU A 63 -1.90 13.89 -2.82
CA GLU A 63 -3.24 13.80 -3.39
C GLU A 63 -4.29 13.54 -2.32
N LEU A 64 -3.98 12.69 -1.36
CA LEU A 64 -4.90 12.38 -0.27
C LEU A 64 -5.13 13.58 0.65
N ILE A 65 -4.08 14.33 0.95
CA ILE A 65 -4.20 15.57 1.72
C ILE A 65 -5.10 16.58 0.97
N ALA A 66 -4.88 16.73 -0.33
CA ALA A 66 -5.70 17.62 -1.17
C ALA A 66 -7.17 17.19 -1.16
N ALA A 67 -7.41 15.88 -1.26
CA ALA A 67 -8.78 15.33 -1.26
C ALA A 67 -9.51 15.60 0.05
N VAL A 68 -8.83 15.44 1.19
CA VAL A 68 -9.42 15.71 2.51
C VAL A 68 -9.74 17.19 2.65
N LYS A 69 -8.83 18.07 2.26
CA LYS A 69 -9.04 19.52 2.32
C LYS A 69 -10.19 19.98 1.42
N GLU A 70 -10.34 19.35 0.27
CA GLU A 70 -11.41 19.60 -0.66
C GLU A 70 -12.76 19.07 -0.13
N GLY A 71 -12.72 18.05 0.71
CA GLY A 71 -13.91 17.42 1.28
C GLY A 71 -14.68 16.58 0.28
N ASN A 72 -14.00 16.00 -0.71
CA ASN A 72 -14.66 15.25 -1.79
C ASN A 72 -13.94 13.92 -2.05
N ALA A 73 -14.49 12.83 -1.52
CA ALA A 73 -13.95 11.47 -1.68
C ALA A 73 -14.13 10.90 -3.09
N THR A 74 -14.87 11.57 -3.95
CA THR A 74 -15.08 11.15 -5.35
C THR A 74 -14.53 12.15 -6.36
N GLY A 75 -13.81 13.16 -5.88
CA GLY A 75 -13.18 14.16 -6.74
C GLY A 75 -11.90 13.66 -7.38
N THR A 76 -11.32 14.48 -8.25
CA THR A 76 -10.11 14.14 -9.02
C THR A 76 -8.93 13.74 -8.12
N HIS A 77 -8.69 14.49 -7.05
CA HIS A 77 -7.59 14.19 -6.13
C HIS A 77 -7.79 12.85 -5.42
N ALA A 78 -8.99 12.60 -4.93
CA ALA A 78 -9.31 11.35 -4.23
C ALA A 78 -9.18 10.14 -5.16
N LEU A 79 -9.73 10.23 -6.37
CA LEU A 79 -9.65 9.14 -7.35
C LEU A 79 -8.21 8.89 -7.80
N HIS A 80 -7.42 9.95 -7.95
CA HIS A 80 -5.99 9.80 -8.27
C HIS A 80 -5.25 9.12 -7.11
N ALA A 81 -5.57 9.47 -5.87
CA ALA A 81 -5.00 8.79 -4.71
C ALA A 81 -5.33 7.30 -4.72
N ALA A 82 -6.57 6.93 -5.05
CA ALA A 82 -6.97 5.52 -5.16
C ALA A 82 -6.19 4.79 -6.26
N GLN A 83 -5.98 5.43 -7.41
CA GLN A 83 -5.18 4.87 -8.51
C GLN A 83 -3.72 4.67 -8.09
N LEU A 84 -3.13 5.65 -7.41
CA LEU A 84 -1.77 5.56 -6.90
C LEU A 84 -1.63 4.43 -5.89
N HIS A 85 -2.63 4.24 -5.04
CA HIS A 85 -2.65 3.14 -4.09
C HIS A 85 -2.65 1.79 -4.80
N ALA A 86 -3.41 1.65 -5.88
CA ALA A 86 -3.42 0.43 -6.70
C ALA A 86 -2.04 0.16 -7.30
N GLU A 87 -1.38 1.18 -7.83
CA GLU A 87 -0.03 1.05 -8.38
C GLU A 87 0.97 0.62 -7.31
N TYR A 88 0.87 1.21 -6.12
CA TYR A 88 1.72 0.85 -4.98
C TYR A 88 1.56 -0.63 -4.63
N LEU A 89 0.32 -1.11 -4.57
CA LEU A 89 0.05 -2.51 -4.27
C LEU A 89 0.60 -3.44 -5.36
N CYS A 90 0.47 -3.08 -6.62
CA CYS A 90 0.99 -3.89 -7.72
C CYS A 90 2.52 -4.01 -7.67
N LEU A 91 3.21 -2.99 -7.18
CA LEU A 91 4.66 -3.03 -6.99
C LEU A 91 5.07 -3.81 -5.74
N SER A 92 4.19 -3.87 -4.74
CA SER A 92 4.50 -4.45 -3.42
C SER A 92 4.02 -5.89 -3.26
N TRP A 93 2.90 -6.23 -3.88
CA TRP A 93 2.28 -7.56 -3.74
C TRP A 93 2.87 -8.57 -4.70
N PRO A 94 2.79 -9.86 -4.36
CA PRO A 94 3.18 -10.93 -5.28
C PRO A 94 2.45 -10.79 -6.61
N ASP A 95 3.13 -11.15 -7.69
CA ASP A 95 2.54 -11.11 -9.03
C ASP A 95 1.28 -11.97 -9.07
N GLY A 96 0.21 -11.42 -9.64
CA GLY A 96 -1.05 -12.12 -9.78
C GLY A 96 -1.97 -12.04 -8.56
N LEU A 97 -1.50 -11.50 -7.44
CA LEU A 97 -2.34 -11.37 -6.24
C LEU A 97 -3.30 -10.19 -6.34
N TYR A 98 -2.90 -9.11 -7.00
CA TYR A 98 -3.74 -7.92 -7.09
C TYR A 98 -5.02 -8.19 -7.87
N SER A 99 -6.14 -7.76 -7.29
CA SER A 99 -7.44 -7.71 -7.96
C SER A 99 -8.23 -6.57 -7.34
N ALA A 100 -9.26 -6.11 -8.00
CA ALA A 100 -10.14 -5.08 -7.44
C ALA A 100 -10.76 -5.54 -6.13
N GLU A 101 -11.19 -6.80 -6.07
CA GLU A 101 -11.76 -7.40 -4.86
C GLU A 101 -10.76 -7.42 -3.71
N ALA A 102 -9.53 -7.88 -3.97
CA ALA A 102 -8.48 -7.94 -2.95
C ALA A 102 -8.12 -6.55 -2.45
N HIS A 103 -8.06 -5.56 -3.34
CA HIS A 103 -7.76 -4.17 -3.00
C HIS A 103 -8.85 -3.58 -2.11
N ARG A 104 -10.11 -3.78 -2.49
CA ARG A 104 -11.24 -3.29 -1.68
C ARG A 104 -11.26 -3.95 -0.30
N GLY A 105 -11.00 -5.26 -0.24
CA GLY A 105 -10.91 -5.98 1.02
C GLY A 105 -9.83 -5.41 1.95
N LEU A 106 -8.66 -5.12 1.40
CA LEU A 106 -7.58 -4.49 2.16
C LEU A 106 -7.99 -3.10 2.67
N ALA A 107 -8.60 -2.29 1.79
CA ALA A 107 -9.03 -0.95 2.15
C ALA A 107 -10.01 -0.96 3.33
N HIS A 108 -11.00 -1.86 3.28
CA HIS A 108 -11.95 -1.98 4.38
C HIS A 108 -11.28 -2.46 5.67
N ALA A 109 -10.25 -3.30 5.58
CA ALA A 109 -9.47 -3.71 6.74
C ALA A 109 -8.75 -2.54 7.39
N TYR A 110 -8.37 -1.51 6.63
CA TYR A 110 -7.74 -0.30 7.18
C TYR A 110 -8.64 0.41 8.20
N LEU A 111 -9.94 0.44 7.97
CA LEU A 111 -10.89 1.09 8.89
C LEU A 111 -11.03 0.31 10.20
N ALA A 112 -10.82 -0.98 10.17
CA ALA A 112 -10.95 -1.86 11.32
C ALA A 112 -9.65 -2.01 12.12
N ASP A 113 -8.52 -1.57 11.58
CA ASP A 113 -7.21 -1.73 12.21
C ASP A 113 -6.61 -0.38 12.56
N GLU A 114 -6.52 -0.07 13.86
CA GLU A 114 -6.01 1.20 14.35
C GLU A 114 -4.59 1.53 13.87
N ARG A 115 -3.77 0.52 13.60
CA ARG A 115 -2.40 0.75 13.12
C ARG A 115 -2.41 1.38 11.73
N PHE A 116 -3.24 0.86 10.83
CA PHE A 116 -3.38 1.41 9.47
C PHE A 116 -4.12 2.75 9.48
N LYS A 117 -5.18 2.84 10.27
CA LYS A 117 -5.92 4.08 10.40
C LYS A 117 -5.03 5.21 10.91
N SER A 118 -4.22 4.93 11.92
CA SER A 118 -3.27 5.91 12.47
C SER A 118 -2.21 6.32 11.45
N TYR A 119 -1.76 5.39 10.60
CA TYR A 119 -0.77 5.67 9.59
C TYR A 119 -1.24 6.73 8.60
N TYR A 120 -2.43 6.55 8.03
CA TYR A 120 -2.97 7.51 7.07
C TYR A 120 -3.49 8.78 7.74
N ASP A 121 -4.16 8.66 8.88
CA ASP A 121 -4.69 9.82 9.60
C ASP A 121 -3.59 10.72 10.16
N ALA A 122 -2.37 10.21 10.32
CA ALA A 122 -1.21 11.03 10.69
C ALA A 122 -0.84 12.01 9.58
N TRP A 123 -1.16 11.72 8.32
CA TRP A 123 -0.94 12.65 7.21
C TRP A 123 -1.90 13.83 7.31
N ILE A 124 -3.17 13.54 7.55
CA ILE A 124 -4.23 14.51 7.82
C ILE A 124 -5.42 13.75 8.43
N PRO A 125 -6.06 14.28 9.47
CA PRO A 125 -7.24 13.61 10.03
C PRO A 125 -8.31 13.35 8.97
N GLY A 126 -8.87 12.14 8.96
CA GLY A 126 -9.88 11.73 7.99
C GLY A 126 -9.33 11.08 6.73
N ALA A 127 -8.01 11.01 6.58
CA ALA A 127 -7.38 10.46 5.38
C ALA A 127 -7.78 9.02 5.09
N THR A 128 -7.85 8.19 6.12
CA THR A 128 -8.19 6.76 5.94
C THR A 128 -9.59 6.61 5.32
N GLU A 129 -10.57 7.32 5.87
CA GLU A 129 -11.94 7.22 5.38
C GLU A 129 -12.07 7.71 3.94
N VAL A 130 -11.43 8.83 3.60
CA VAL A 130 -11.43 9.36 2.24
C VAL A 130 -10.78 8.38 1.27
N LEU A 131 -9.65 7.80 1.66
CA LEU A 131 -8.96 6.82 0.82
C LEU A 131 -9.84 5.59 0.56
N VAL A 132 -10.46 5.04 1.59
CA VAL A 132 -11.32 3.86 1.46
C VAL A 132 -12.53 4.17 0.58
N ASP A 133 -13.17 5.31 0.78
CA ASP A 133 -14.31 5.72 -0.05
C ASP A 133 -13.91 5.89 -1.50
N ALA A 134 -12.76 6.49 -1.76
CA ALA A 134 -12.24 6.68 -3.12
C ALA A 134 -11.93 5.34 -3.79
N ILE A 135 -11.33 4.40 -3.06
CA ILE A 135 -11.04 3.06 -3.57
C ILE A 135 -12.34 2.33 -3.92
N ASP A 136 -13.33 2.38 -3.04
CA ASP A 136 -14.62 1.74 -3.31
C ASP A 136 -15.28 2.33 -4.54
N HIS A 137 -15.26 3.65 -4.68
CA HIS A 137 -15.86 4.31 -5.82
C HIS A 137 -15.16 3.93 -7.13
N LEU A 138 -13.83 4.02 -7.15
CA LEU A 138 -13.03 3.69 -8.33
C LEU A 138 -13.23 2.24 -8.77
N LEU A 139 -13.16 1.31 -7.84
CA LEU A 139 -13.18 -0.13 -8.15
C LEU A 139 -14.59 -0.67 -8.37
N SER A 140 -15.60 -0.03 -7.80
CA SER A 140 -17.00 -0.38 -8.09
C SER A 140 -17.33 -0.09 -9.55
N GLU A 141 -16.85 1.01 -10.10
CA GLU A 141 -17.03 1.33 -11.52
C GLU A 141 -16.28 0.34 -12.41
N SER A 142 -15.09 -0.10 -11.97
CA SER A 142 -14.27 -1.06 -12.72
C SER A 142 -14.87 -2.47 -12.72
N ALA A 143 -15.68 -2.80 -11.72
CA ALA A 143 -16.31 -4.12 -11.60
C ALA A 143 -17.55 -4.28 -12.51
N ASP A 144 -18.07 -3.17 -12.98
CA ASP A 144 -19.22 -3.14 -13.89
C ASP A 144 -18.75 -3.26 -15.34
#